data_e7627e646de3abe55ccca06e995b1540
#
_entry.id   e7627e646de3abe55ccca06e995b1540
#
_cell.length_a   1.000
_cell.length_b   1.000
_cell.length_c   1.000
_cell.angle_alpha   90.00
_cell.angle_beta   90.00
_cell.angle_gamma   90.00
#
_symmetry.space_group_name_H-M   'P 1'
#
loop_
_entity.id
_entity.type
_entity.pdbx_description
1 polymer ?
#
loop_
_entity_poly.entity_id
_entity_poly.type
_entity_poly.pdbx_seq_one_letter_code
_entity_poly.pdbx_strand_id
1 'polypeptide(L)'
;MPLCALQVWKAERVYGQGMTHLEPSTPRSGFARIAVGIDFSPSSQHALDVARTRFPGADIRLLHVTDARVTATPDLMGGMTPSLPDSGLLQAMEHADAGRLNELLMDNEDAELLIGDPVTGLLDASQRWAADLLVVGTHAKGPLEHFFLGSTAEKLVARSPIPVLTVRLGR
;
A
#
# COMPACT_ATOMS: atom_id res chain seq x y z
N MET A 1 27.50 -2.25 -0.63
CA MET A 1 26.12 -1.80 -0.41
C MET A 1 25.25 -2.44 -1.51
N PRO A 2 24.49 -3.50 -1.26
CA PRO A 2 23.60 -4.04 -2.28
C PRO A 2 22.32 -3.20 -2.33
N LEU A 3 22.03 -2.66 -3.51
CA LEU A 3 20.78 -2.01 -3.87
C LEU A 3 19.65 -3.04 -3.73
N CYS A 4 18.73 -2.77 -2.82
CA CYS A 4 17.47 -3.50 -2.69
C CYS A 4 16.71 -3.38 -4.02
N ALA A 5 16.54 -4.49 -4.73
CA ALA A 5 15.87 -4.52 -6.02
C ALA A 5 14.38 -4.20 -5.80
N LEU A 6 13.98 -2.99 -6.20
CA LEU A 6 12.57 -2.64 -6.37
C LEU A 6 12.02 -3.46 -7.55
N GLN A 7 11.22 -4.47 -7.27
CA GLN A 7 10.43 -5.10 -8.31
C GLN A 7 9.15 -4.27 -8.51
N VAL A 8 9.18 -3.41 -9.53
CA VAL A 8 7.98 -2.79 -10.07
C VAL A 8 7.36 -3.81 -11.04
N TRP A 9 6.27 -4.44 -10.64
CA TRP A 9 5.50 -5.30 -11.54
C TRP A 9 4.68 -4.40 -12.46
N LYS A 10 5.19 -4.21 -13.68
CA LYS A 10 4.49 -3.54 -14.76
C LYS A 10 3.80 -4.62 -15.60
N ALA A 11 2.49 -4.68 -15.55
CA ALA A 11 1.74 -5.44 -16.53
C ALA A 11 1.97 -4.79 -17.91
N GLU A 12 2.79 -5.39 -18.75
CA GLU A 12 2.95 -4.96 -20.14
C GLU A 12 1.64 -5.25 -20.89
N ARG A 13 0.84 -4.23 -21.01
CA ARG A 13 -0.32 -4.26 -21.89
C ARG A 13 0.14 -3.80 -23.28
N VAL A 14 0.07 -4.68 -24.24
CA VAL A 14 0.24 -4.39 -25.67
C VAL A 14 -0.89 -3.46 -26.11
N TYR A 15 -0.61 -2.16 -26.24
CA TYR A 15 -1.55 -1.22 -26.84
C TYR A 15 -1.40 -1.25 -28.36
N GLY A 16 -2.44 -1.74 -29.03
CA GLY A 16 -2.65 -1.52 -30.45
C GLY A 16 -2.85 -0.01 -30.72
N GLN A 17 -2.18 0.48 -31.73
CA GLN A 17 -2.20 1.88 -32.20
C GLN A 17 -3.61 2.28 -32.65
N GLY A 18 -4.12 3.42 -32.17
CA GLY A 18 -5.35 4.01 -32.68
C GLY A 18 -5.74 5.32 -32.00
N MET A 19 -5.41 6.42 -32.66
CA MET A 19 -6.04 7.74 -32.64
C MET A 19 -6.04 8.55 -31.33
N THR A 20 -5.18 9.56 -31.36
CA THR A 20 -5.17 10.77 -30.53
C THR A 20 -6.48 11.53 -30.61
N HIS A 21 -7.29 11.42 -29.55
CA HIS A 21 -8.23 12.47 -29.17
C HIS A 21 -7.65 13.14 -27.93
N LEU A 22 -7.00 14.31 -28.13
CA LEU A 22 -6.67 15.23 -27.06
C LEU A 22 -7.98 15.88 -26.62
N GLU A 23 -8.67 15.25 -25.68
CA GLU A 23 -9.72 15.94 -24.93
C GLU A 23 -9.05 17.04 -24.09
N PRO A 24 -9.60 18.28 -24.07
CA PRO A 24 -9.07 19.32 -23.23
C PRO A 24 -9.19 18.88 -21.76
N SER A 25 -8.03 18.78 -21.09
CA SER A 25 -7.97 18.47 -19.67
C SER A 25 -8.67 19.58 -18.89
N THR A 26 -9.95 19.36 -18.57
CA THR A 26 -10.63 20.13 -17.54
C THR A 26 -9.78 20.04 -16.26
N PRO A 27 -9.46 21.14 -15.58
CA PRO A 27 -8.74 21.08 -14.32
C PRO A 27 -9.59 20.24 -13.35
N ARG A 28 -9.11 19.04 -13.03
CA ARG A 28 -9.75 18.17 -12.05
C ARG A 28 -9.61 18.84 -10.69
N SER A 29 -10.69 19.45 -10.21
CA SER A 29 -10.77 19.95 -8.84
C SER A 29 -10.89 18.74 -7.88
N GLY A 30 -9.76 18.15 -7.53
CA GLY A 30 -9.75 16.98 -6.66
C GLY A 30 -8.41 16.26 -6.68
N PHE A 31 -8.30 15.23 -5.86
CA PHE A 31 -7.15 14.36 -5.83
C PHE A 31 -7.07 13.55 -7.14
N ALA A 32 -5.91 13.61 -7.80
CA ALA A 32 -5.68 12.98 -9.11
C ALA A 32 -4.92 11.65 -9.00
N ARG A 33 -3.99 11.54 -8.03
CA ARG A 33 -3.20 10.33 -7.77
C ARG A 33 -3.35 9.88 -6.33
N ILE A 34 -3.96 8.73 -6.13
CA ILE A 34 -4.33 8.23 -4.82
C ILE A 34 -3.55 6.95 -4.52
N ALA A 35 -2.68 7.00 -3.52
CA ALA A 35 -2.04 5.83 -2.97
C ALA A 35 -2.96 5.17 -1.94
N VAL A 36 -3.14 3.86 -2.00
CA VAL A 36 -3.96 3.11 -1.04
C VAL A 36 -3.11 2.06 -0.35
N GLY A 37 -2.94 2.20 0.97
CA GLY A 37 -2.24 1.21 1.79
C GLY A 37 -3.08 -0.04 2.00
N ILE A 38 -2.58 -1.19 1.57
CA ILE A 38 -3.22 -2.50 1.64
C ILE A 38 -2.46 -3.39 2.61
N ASP A 39 -3.15 -4.01 3.55
CA ASP A 39 -2.64 -5.04 4.45
C ASP A 39 -3.53 -6.29 4.44
N PHE A 40 -4.36 -6.39 3.41
CA PHE A 40 -5.34 -7.47 3.18
C PHE A 40 -6.40 -7.64 4.28
N SER A 41 -6.52 -6.70 5.19
CA SER A 41 -7.60 -6.68 6.15
C SER A 41 -8.92 -6.17 5.55
N PRO A 42 -10.06 -6.48 6.17
CA PRO A 42 -11.34 -5.91 5.73
C PRO A 42 -11.34 -4.38 5.74
N SER A 43 -10.59 -3.73 6.66
CA SER A 43 -10.52 -2.26 6.72
C SER A 43 -9.71 -1.65 5.58
N SER A 44 -8.62 -2.28 5.15
CA SER A 44 -7.86 -1.81 3.99
C SER A 44 -8.60 -2.06 2.68
N GLN A 45 -9.34 -3.16 2.57
CA GLN A 45 -10.20 -3.41 1.41
C GLN A 45 -11.33 -2.38 1.33
N HIS A 46 -11.97 -2.07 2.46
CA HIS A 46 -12.98 -1.01 2.51
C HIS A 46 -12.39 0.37 2.17
N ALA A 47 -11.15 0.65 2.59
CA ALA A 47 -10.45 1.87 2.23
C ALA A 47 -10.23 1.98 0.70
N LEU A 48 -9.89 0.87 0.04
CA LEU A 48 -9.79 0.78 -1.41
C LEU A 48 -11.14 1.04 -2.09
N ASP A 49 -12.22 0.44 -1.59
CA ASP A 49 -13.58 0.67 -2.12
C ASP A 49 -13.99 2.13 -1.98
N VAL A 50 -13.66 2.77 -0.85
CA VAL A 50 -13.90 4.21 -0.64
C VAL A 50 -13.08 5.03 -1.64
N ALA A 51 -11.80 4.72 -1.87
CA ALA A 51 -10.98 5.42 -2.85
C ALA A 51 -11.60 5.34 -4.25
N ARG A 52 -11.99 4.15 -4.70
CA ARG A 52 -12.62 3.93 -6.01
C ARG A 52 -13.95 4.65 -6.19
N THR A 53 -14.78 4.65 -5.14
CA THR A 53 -16.14 5.21 -5.23
C THR A 53 -16.21 6.71 -5.02
N ARG A 54 -15.33 7.26 -4.19
CA ARG A 54 -15.35 8.68 -3.83
C ARG A 54 -14.49 9.57 -4.74
N PHE A 55 -13.54 8.96 -5.44
CA PHE A 55 -12.62 9.69 -6.33
C PHE A 55 -12.64 9.09 -7.74
N PRO A 56 -13.80 9.13 -8.42
CA PRO A 56 -13.92 8.56 -9.75
C PRO A 56 -12.98 9.28 -10.73
N GLY A 57 -12.21 8.51 -11.48
CA GLY A 57 -11.25 9.01 -12.46
C GLY A 57 -9.91 9.46 -11.88
N ALA A 58 -9.63 9.24 -10.61
CA ALA A 58 -8.28 9.31 -10.07
C ALA A 58 -7.47 8.08 -10.49
N ASP A 59 -6.16 8.27 -10.67
CA ASP A 59 -5.22 7.17 -10.81
C ASP A 59 -5.01 6.54 -9.43
N ILE A 60 -5.29 5.25 -9.28
CA ILE A 60 -5.16 4.55 -8.00
C ILE A 60 -3.96 3.61 -8.06
N ARG A 61 -3.12 3.66 -7.03
CA ARG A 61 -2.02 2.71 -6.83
C ARG A 61 -2.14 2.05 -5.47
N LEU A 62 -2.18 0.71 -5.48
CA LEU A 62 -2.18 -0.11 -4.29
C LEU A 62 -0.75 -0.28 -3.79
N LEU A 63 -0.52 0.00 -2.51
CA LEU A 63 0.77 -0.15 -1.85
C LEU A 63 0.65 -1.20 -0.75
N HIS A 64 1.43 -2.26 -0.84
CA HIS A 64 1.57 -3.25 0.24
C HIS A 64 3.01 -3.30 0.72
N VAL A 65 3.19 -3.39 2.04
CA VAL A 65 4.52 -3.52 2.66
C VAL A 65 4.58 -4.80 3.45
N THR A 66 5.39 -5.75 2.97
CA THR A 66 5.73 -6.96 3.72
C THR A 66 6.69 -6.58 4.85
N ASP A 67 6.25 -6.74 6.10
CA ASP A 67 7.07 -6.40 7.26
C ASP A 67 8.15 -7.45 7.48
N ALA A 68 9.40 -7.11 7.13
CA ALA A 68 10.54 -8.01 7.27
C ALA A 68 10.79 -8.47 8.72
N ARG A 69 10.25 -7.78 9.73
CA ARG A 69 10.38 -8.15 11.14
C ARG A 69 9.59 -9.42 11.49
N VAL A 70 8.58 -9.78 10.71
CA VAL A 70 7.75 -10.98 10.92
C VAL A 70 8.57 -12.25 10.69
N THR A 71 9.64 -12.18 9.90
CA THR A 71 10.52 -13.33 9.61
C THR A 71 11.66 -13.51 10.63
N ALA A 72 11.82 -12.58 11.57
CA ALA A 72 12.80 -12.70 12.65
C ALA A 72 12.30 -13.68 13.71
N THR A 73 12.86 -14.88 13.75
CA THR A 73 12.59 -15.86 14.82
C THR A 73 13.26 -15.40 16.12
N PRO A 74 12.55 -15.41 17.26
CA PRO A 74 13.19 -15.18 18.55
C PRO A 74 14.17 -16.33 18.82
N ASP A 75 15.43 -15.99 19.11
CA ASP A 75 16.42 -16.97 19.50
C ASP A 75 16.06 -17.52 20.88
N LEU A 76 15.65 -18.79 20.96
CA LEU A 76 15.24 -19.50 22.18
C LEU A 76 16.41 -19.74 23.18
N MET A 77 17.64 -19.35 22.83
CA MET A 77 18.84 -19.58 23.61
C MET A 77 19.44 -18.34 24.27
N GLY A 78 18.69 -17.23 24.37
CA GLY A 78 19.10 -16.05 25.17
C GLY A 78 20.31 -15.28 24.65
N GLY A 79 20.73 -15.47 23.41
CA GLY A 79 21.76 -14.70 22.74
C GLY A 79 21.13 -13.63 21.87
N MET A 80 21.50 -12.36 22.06
CA MET A 80 21.11 -11.22 21.22
C MET A 80 21.87 -11.24 19.88
N THR A 81 21.79 -12.30 19.12
CA THR A 81 22.19 -12.27 17.72
C THR A 81 20.92 -12.08 16.89
N PRO A 82 20.79 -10.96 16.14
CA PRO A 82 19.71 -10.84 15.18
C PRO A 82 19.87 -11.98 14.17
N SER A 83 19.00 -13.00 14.23
CA SER A 83 18.96 -13.98 13.17
C SER A 83 18.58 -13.25 11.89
N LEU A 84 19.41 -13.43 10.85
CA LEU A 84 19.10 -12.91 9.53
C LEU A 84 17.73 -13.48 9.12
N PRO A 85 16.83 -12.67 8.54
CA PRO A 85 15.56 -13.15 8.03
C PRO A 85 15.81 -14.34 7.12
N ASP A 86 15.04 -15.42 7.29
CA ASP A 86 15.09 -16.53 6.35
C ASP A 86 14.71 -16.02 4.96
N SER A 87 15.69 -15.97 4.07
CA SER A 87 15.50 -15.45 2.71
C SER A 87 14.47 -16.24 1.92
N GLY A 88 14.34 -17.54 2.18
CA GLY A 88 13.35 -18.41 1.53
C GLY A 88 11.93 -18.11 2.00
N LEU A 89 11.75 -17.88 3.29
CA LEU A 89 10.45 -17.50 3.86
C LEU A 89 10.03 -16.11 3.37
N LEU A 90 10.96 -15.15 3.34
CA LEU A 90 10.67 -13.80 2.85
C LEU A 90 10.23 -13.83 1.39
N GLN A 91 10.96 -14.56 0.51
CA GLN A 91 10.57 -14.73 -0.89
C GLN A 91 9.21 -15.40 -1.07
N ALA A 92 8.88 -16.39 -0.25
CA ALA A 92 7.57 -17.04 -0.28
C ALA A 92 6.45 -16.08 0.13
N MET A 93 6.68 -15.25 1.14
CA MET A 93 5.73 -14.20 1.56
C MET A 93 5.54 -13.16 0.47
N GLU A 94 6.62 -12.67 -0.14
CA GLU A 94 6.56 -11.72 -1.25
C GLU A 94 5.73 -12.27 -2.42
N HIS A 95 5.95 -13.52 -2.78
CA HIS A 95 5.21 -14.16 -3.88
C HIS A 95 3.72 -14.28 -3.56
N ALA A 96 3.38 -14.68 -2.33
CA ALA A 96 2.02 -14.78 -1.88
C ALA A 96 1.33 -13.41 -1.84
N ASP A 97 2.00 -12.39 -1.29
CA ASP A 97 1.47 -11.05 -1.19
C ASP A 97 1.32 -10.38 -2.56
N ALA A 98 2.26 -10.62 -3.48
CA ALA A 98 2.16 -10.16 -4.86
C ALA A 98 0.94 -10.75 -5.58
N GLY A 99 0.68 -12.05 -5.41
CA GLY A 99 -0.51 -12.73 -5.95
C GLY A 99 -1.80 -12.11 -5.42
N ARG A 100 -1.90 -11.96 -4.10
CA ARG A 100 -3.07 -11.35 -3.44
C ARG A 100 -3.29 -9.90 -3.85
N LEU A 101 -2.20 -9.14 -3.99
CA LEU A 101 -2.27 -7.75 -4.40
C LEU A 101 -2.79 -7.62 -5.84
N ASN A 102 -2.31 -8.52 -6.72
CA ASN A 102 -2.76 -8.58 -8.12
C ASN A 102 -4.24 -8.96 -8.26
N GLU A 103 -4.78 -9.79 -7.36
CA GLU A 103 -6.21 -10.15 -7.33
C GLU A 103 -7.11 -8.96 -6.97
N LEU A 104 -6.58 -7.95 -6.29
CA LEU A 104 -7.32 -6.74 -5.92
C LEU A 104 -7.36 -5.70 -7.04
N LEU A 105 -6.46 -5.77 -8.04
CA LEU A 105 -6.34 -4.75 -9.08
C LEU A 105 -7.51 -4.74 -10.04
N MET A 106 -7.95 -3.55 -10.41
CA MET A 106 -8.80 -3.30 -11.57
C MET A 106 -7.95 -2.90 -12.79
N ASP A 107 -8.59 -2.90 -13.97
CA ASP A 107 -7.90 -2.73 -15.26
C ASP A 107 -7.02 -1.49 -15.41
N ASN A 108 -7.31 -0.42 -14.69
CA ASN A 108 -6.62 0.87 -14.76
C ASN A 108 -5.84 1.21 -13.49
N GLU A 109 -5.56 0.23 -12.65
CA GLU A 109 -4.83 0.41 -11.40
C GLU A 109 -3.46 -0.21 -11.45
N ASP A 110 -2.54 0.33 -10.65
CA ASP A 110 -1.19 -0.19 -10.45
C ASP A 110 -1.02 -0.68 -9.02
N ALA A 111 -0.04 -1.56 -8.81
CA ALA A 111 0.37 -1.98 -7.48
C ALA A 111 1.88 -1.95 -7.30
N GLU A 112 2.32 -1.68 -6.08
CA GLU A 112 3.71 -1.74 -5.66
C GLU A 112 3.82 -2.55 -4.37
N LEU A 113 4.63 -3.61 -4.41
CA LEU A 113 4.99 -4.42 -3.24
C LEU A 113 6.33 -3.93 -2.70
N LEU A 114 6.37 -3.68 -1.41
CA LEU A 114 7.52 -3.13 -0.69
C LEU A 114 7.91 -4.07 0.45
N ILE A 115 9.17 -4.02 0.87
CA ILE A 115 9.66 -4.75 2.03
C ILE A 115 10.23 -3.77 3.03
N GLY A 116 9.88 -3.90 4.31
CA GLY A 116 10.45 -3.10 5.37
C GLY A 116 9.45 -2.59 6.40
N ASP A 117 9.68 -1.38 6.91
CA ASP A 117 8.77 -0.73 7.85
C ASP A 117 7.54 -0.17 7.11
N PRO A 118 6.31 -0.55 7.50
CA PRO A 118 5.10 -0.15 6.79
C PRO A 118 4.90 1.36 6.69
N VAL A 119 5.23 2.11 7.74
CA VAL A 119 5.05 3.57 7.72
C VAL A 119 6.00 4.23 6.74
N THR A 120 7.28 3.90 6.84
CA THR A 120 8.32 4.44 5.95
C THR A 120 8.06 4.02 4.50
N GLY A 121 7.78 2.73 4.27
CA GLY A 121 7.51 2.22 2.93
C GLY A 121 6.34 2.90 2.23
N LEU A 122 5.21 3.07 2.93
CA LEU A 122 4.04 3.75 2.38
C LEU A 122 4.30 5.23 2.07
N LEU A 123 4.99 5.96 2.97
CA LEU A 123 5.31 7.37 2.75
C LEU A 123 6.27 7.56 1.57
N ASP A 124 7.35 6.78 1.53
CA ASP A 124 8.34 6.88 0.45
C ASP A 124 7.76 6.51 -0.91
N ALA A 125 6.95 5.45 -0.98
CA ALA A 125 6.29 5.04 -2.22
C ALA A 125 5.28 6.10 -2.69
N SER A 126 4.49 6.65 -1.78
CA SER A 126 3.54 7.72 -2.09
C SER A 126 4.26 8.96 -2.66
N GLN A 127 5.39 9.36 -2.07
CA GLN A 127 6.19 10.48 -2.56
C GLN A 127 6.83 10.20 -3.91
N ARG A 128 7.46 9.03 -4.10
CA ARG A 128 8.07 8.66 -5.38
C ARG A 128 7.08 8.64 -6.52
N TRP A 129 5.88 8.17 -6.26
CA TRP A 129 4.80 8.18 -7.25
C TRP A 129 4.13 9.55 -7.40
N ALA A 130 4.47 10.52 -6.56
CA ALA A 130 3.84 11.82 -6.46
C ALA A 130 2.32 11.71 -6.22
N ALA A 131 1.92 10.85 -5.29
CA ALA A 131 0.54 10.79 -4.81
C ALA A 131 0.16 12.11 -4.15
N ASP A 132 -1.08 12.54 -4.35
CA ASP A 132 -1.65 13.73 -3.73
C ASP A 132 -2.61 13.40 -2.57
N LEU A 133 -2.92 12.11 -2.39
CA LEU A 133 -3.67 11.57 -1.27
C LEU A 133 -3.17 10.16 -0.92
N LEU A 134 -3.00 9.89 0.37
CA LEU A 134 -2.79 8.55 0.90
C LEU A 134 -4.06 8.08 1.62
N VAL A 135 -4.62 6.94 1.23
CA VAL A 135 -5.81 6.34 1.85
C VAL A 135 -5.41 5.07 2.58
N VAL A 136 -5.83 4.93 3.84
CA VAL A 136 -5.52 3.75 4.67
C VAL A 136 -6.72 3.33 5.50
N GLY A 137 -6.87 2.03 5.71
CA GLY A 137 -7.83 1.49 6.67
C GLY A 137 -7.40 1.73 8.12
N THR A 138 -8.35 1.87 9.01
CA THR A 138 -8.07 1.87 10.44
C THR A 138 -8.31 0.47 10.99
N HIS A 139 -7.25 -0.14 11.54
CA HIS A 139 -7.39 -1.39 12.27
C HIS A 139 -7.83 -1.09 13.70
N ALA A 140 -8.95 -1.66 14.08
CA ALA A 140 -9.30 -1.79 15.47
C ALA A 140 -9.60 -3.27 15.73
N LYS A 141 -8.65 -4.00 16.30
CA LYS A 141 -8.86 -5.34 16.84
C LYS A 141 -9.11 -5.23 18.33
N GLY A 142 -10.33 -5.56 18.78
CA GLY A 142 -10.64 -5.69 20.20
C GLY A 142 -11.90 -4.93 20.67
N PRO A 143 -12.34 -5.14 21.91
CA PRO A 143 -13.58 -4.55 22.45
C PRO A 143 -13.56 -3.02 22.58
N LEU A 144 -12.41 -2.37 22.37
CA LEU A 144 -12.24 -0.90 22.35
C LEU A 144 -12.13 -0.33 20.93
N GLU A 145 -12.58 -1.07 19.93
CA GLU A 145 -12.52 -0.73 18.49
C GLU A 145 -13.04 0.66 18.11
N HIS A 146 -13.82 1.29 19.01
CA HIS A 146 -14.46 2.56 18.69
C HIS A 146 -13.57 3.80 18.84
N PHE A 147 -12.41 3.68 19.50
CA PHE A 147 -11.61 4.82 19.90
C PHE A 147 -10.18 4.87 19.36
N PHE A 148 -9.68 3.80 18.73
CA PHE A 148 -8.27 3.76 18.33
C PHE A 148 -8.09 3.77 16.81
N LEU A 149 -7.34 4.76 16.33
CA LEU A 149 -6.67 4.74 15.05
C LEU A 149 -5.53 3.73 15.16
N GLY A 150 -5.45 2.72 14.30
CA GLY A 150 -4.36 1.72 14.34
C GLY A 150 -2.98 2.40 14.33
N SER A 151 -2.00 1.78 14.99
CA SER A 151 -0.67 2.38 15.20
C SER A 151 0.04 2.82 13.90
N THR A 152 -0.20 2.12 12.80
CA THR A 152 0.33 2.50 11.47
C THR A 152 -0.40 3.73 10.94
N ALA A 153 -1.74 3.75 10.99
CA ALA A 153 -2.54 4.88 10.51
C ALA A 153 -2.25 6.16 11.32
N GLU A 154 -2.10 6.05 12.64
CA GLU A 154 -1.71 7.17 13.50
C GLU A 154 -0.36 7.77 13.10
N LYS A 155 0.66 6.93 12.90
CA LYS A 155 1.99 7.37 12.48
C LYS A 155 1.99 7.98 11.08
N LEU A 156 1.18 7.43 10.16
CA LEU A 156 1.03 7.99 8.81
C LEU A 156 0.41 9.39 8.87
N VAL A 157 -0.68 9.58 9.64
CA VAL A 157 -1.29 10.90 9.82
C VAL A 157 -0.31 11.91 10.42
N ALA A 158 0.50 11.48 11.40
CA ALA A 158 1.44 12.37 12.08
C ALA A 158 2.68 12.75 11.22
N ARG A 159 3.08 11.90 10.26
CA ARG A 159 4.36 12.02 9.54
C ARG A 159 4.22 12.29 8.04
N SER A 160 3.03 12.13 7.49
CA SER A 160 2.82 12.28 6.04
C SER A 160 2.97 13.73 5.59
N PRO A 161 3.72 13.99 4.52
CA PRO A 161 3.79 15.31 3.89
C PRO A 161 2.61 15.60 2.95
N ILE A 162 1.77 14.59 2.68
CA ILE A 162 0.55 14.71 1.87
C ILE A 162 -0.68 14.39 2.73
N PRO A 163 -1.89 14.83 2.33
CA PRO A 163 -3.13 14.47 3.00
C PRO A 163 -3.28 12.97 3.20
N VAL A 164 -3.79 12.56 4.37
CA VAL A 164 -4.09 11.15 4.69
C VAL A 164 -5.57 11.01 5.00
N LEU A 165 -6.25 10.16 4.25
CA LEU A 165 -7.62 9.74 4.52
C LEU A 165 -7.61 8.41 5.28
N THR A 166 -8.07 8.42 6.50
CA THR A 166 -8.27 7.20 7.28
C THR A 166 -9.71 6.73 7.16
N VAL A 167 -9.89 5.49 6.74
CA VAL A 167 -11.21 4.89 6.51
C VAL A 167 -11.50 3.84 7.58
N ARG A 168 -12.63 4.01 8.23
CA ARG A 168 -13.12 3.05 9.24
C ARG A 168 -14.15 2.13 8.61
N LEU A 169 -14.10 0.82 8.94
CA LEU A 169 -15.21 -0.06 8.64
C LEU A 169 -16.47 0.44 9.36
N GLY A 170 -17.51 0.75 8.58
CA GLY A 170 -18.84 0.99 9.11
C GLY A 170 -19.44 -0.28 9.73
N ARG A 171 -20.33 -0.13 10.68
CA ARG A 171 -21.15 -1.24 11.19
C ARG A 171 -22.22 -1.61 10.18
#